data_3cabfbbe59a7c6755bda5d337dec26a9
#
_entry.id   3cabfbbe59a7c6755bda5d337dec26a9
#
_cell.length_a   1.000
_cell.length_b   1.000
_cell.length_c   1.000
_cell.angle_alpha   90.00
_cell.angle_beta   90.00
_cell.angle_gamma   90.00
#
_symmetry.space_group_name_H-M   'P 1'
#
loop_
_entity.id
_entity.type
_entity.pdbx_description
1 polymer ?
#
loop_
_entity_poly.entity_id
_entity_poly.type
_entity_poly.pdbx_seq_one_letter_code
_entity_poly.pdbx_strand_id
1 'polypeptide(L)'
;MTERELVSPAQPAEDRRSFDARDLPSRTDAIGAALSGVIGGPVGRHALIGRQPILTPLRVMLVIALVFLALGYSTKAACLQTTGTGTADQRVGNWQNQRAYYELCYSDTVPLYTAELLNLGKFPYKSSWIETDSDGKPKTQYDGNIAVRYMEYPVLTGIYQYVSMALAKTYTALTKVVSVPIIAEVVMFFNIAAFGLVLAWLTTVWASARLAGPRRVWDAAMVAASPILIFQAFTNFDALATAFATGALLAWARRKPWLAGALIGLGVAAKLYPLLLFVPMVLLGLRTGRLREVGKAAIATVLTWLVVNLPIMVLFPRGWSVLPAQHAPRR
;
A
#
# COMPACT_ATOMS: atom_id res chain seq x y z
N MET A 1 -24.27 -54.90 40.84
CA MET A 1 -24.68 -53.64 40.18
C MET A 1 -23.41 -52.92 39.75
N THR A 2 -23.01 -53.08 38.51
CA THR A 2 -21.78 -52.61 37.94
C THR A 2 -22.09 -51.30 37.17
N GLU A 3 -21.56 -50.18 37.66
CA GLU A 3 -21.58 -48.89 36.95
C GLU A 3 -20.80 -49.04 35.66
N ARG A 4 -21.48 -48.86 34.54
CA ARG A 4 -20.84 -48.63 33.25
C ARG A 4 -20.40 -47.13 33.18
N GLU A 5 -19.09 -46.88 33.28
CA GLU A 5 -18.53 -45.62 32.86
C GLU A 5 -18.92 -45.34 31.41
N LEU A 6 -19.67 -44.28 31.22
CA LEU A 6 -19.92 -43.66 29.91
C LEU A 6 -18.64 -43.00 29.44
N VAL A 7 -17.87 -43.71 28.64
CA VAL A 7 -16.75 -43.14 27.89
C VAL A 7 -17.34 -42.12 26.90
N SER A 8 -17.13 -40.85 27.21
CA SER A 8 -17.42 -39.73 26.29
C SER A 8 -16.64 -39.96 24.99
N PRO A 9 -17.25 -39.90 23.81
CA PRO A 9 -16.51 -40.05 22.57
C PRO A 9 -15.50 -38.92 22.47
N ALA A 10 -14.22 -39.29 22.35
CA ALA A 10 -13.13 -38.36 22.10
C ALA A 10 -13.49 -37.48 20.90
N GLN A 11 -13.55 -36.18 21.10
CA GLN A 11 -13.69 -35.23 20.00
C GLN A 11 -12.54 -35.48 19.03
N PRO A 12 -12.82 -35.64 17.73
CA PRO A 12 -11.75 -35.80 16.75
C PRO A 12 -10.85 -34.58 16.84
N ALA A 13 -9.54 -34.84 16.97
CA ALA A 13 -8.53 -33.81 16.97
C ALA A 13 -8.81 -32.85 15.81
N GLU A 14 -9.05 -31.57 16.12
CA GLU A 14 -9.18 -30.51 15.10
C GLU A 14 -7.91 -30.58 14.27
N ASP A 15 -8.05 -31.13 13.08
CA ASP A 15 -7.04 -31.16 12.05
C ASP A 15 -6.60 -29.69 11.84
N ARG A 16 -5.45 -29.34 12.40
CA ARG A 16 -4.83 -28.02 12.22
C ARG A 16 -4.39 -27.91 10.78
N ARG A 17 -5.36 -27.72 9.89
CA ARG A 17 -5.10 -27.46 8.48
C ARG A 17 -4.15 -26.31 8.36
N SER A 18 -3.06 -26.54 7.66
CA SER A 18 -2.13 -25.48 7.36
C SER A 18 -2.88 -24.33 6.68
N PHE A 19 -2.44 -23.11 6.86
CA PHE A 19 -3.05 -21.92 6.28
C PHE A 19 -3.12 -21.95 4.73
N ASP A 20 -2.39 -22.87 4.12
CA ASP A 20 -2.38 -23.16 2.68
C ASP A 20 -3.32 -24.29 2.30
N ALA A 21 -3.99 -24.92 3.28
CA ALA A 21 -4.99 -25.95 3.00
C ALA A 21 -6.19 -25.33 2.26
N ARG A 22 -6.74 -26.09 1.35
CA ARG A 22 -7.91 -25.76 0.55
C ARG A 22 -9.12 -25.61 1.47
N ASP A 23 -9.49 -24.35 1.76
CA ASP A 23 -10.62 -24.07 2.64
C ASP A 23 -11.92 -24.09 1.83
N LEU A 24 -12.85 -24.89 2.28
CA LEU A 24 -14.22 -24.84 1.80
C LEU A 24 -14.90 -23.65 2.48
N PRO A 25 -15.69 -22.84 1.75
CA PRO A 25 -16.55 -21.85 2.37
C PRO A 25 -17.43 -22.53 3.42
N SER A 26 -17.55 -21.93 4.60
CA SER A 26 -18.47 -22.46 5.59
C SER A 26 -19.92 -22.31 5.08
N ARG A 27 -20.84 -23.17 5.55
CA ARG A 27 -22.27 -23.03 5.22
C ARG A 27 -22.87 -21.70 5.70
N THR A 28 -22.21 -21.03 6.63
CA THR A 28 -22.60 -19.74 7.18
C THR A 28 -21.94 -18.57 6.46
N ASP A 29 -21.07 -18.83 5.47
CA ASP A 29 -20.48 -17.78 4.65
C ASP A 29 -21.55 -17.22 3.68
N ALA A 30 -21.90 -15.95 3.87
CA ALA A 30 -22.97 -15.29 3.11
C ALA A 30 -22.68 -15.27 1.60
N ILE A 31 -21.42 -15.03 1.20
CA ILE A 31 -21.00 -15.01 -0.21
C ILE A 31 -21.05 -16.43 -0.78
N GLY A 32 -20.54 -17.43 -0.04
CA GLY A 32 -20.59 -18.83 -0.42
C GLY A 32 -22.02 -19.33 -0.56
N ALA A 33 -22.94 -18.94 0.34
CA ALA A 33 -24.34 -19.27 0.27
C ALA A 33 -25.06 -18.62 -0.93
N ALA A 34 -24.81 -17.35 -1.19
CA ALA A 34 -25.39 -16.62 -2.32
C ALA A 34 -24.93 -17.21 -3.66
N LEU A 35 -23.62 -17.46 -3.82
CA LEU A 35 -23.07 -18.07 -5.03
C LEU A 35 -23.56 -19.51 -5.22
N SER A 36 -23.75 -20.28 -4.14
CA SER A 36 -24.30 -21.63 -4.23
C SER A 36 -25.71 -21.63 -4.80
N GLY A 37 -26.54 -20.65 -4.45
CA GLY A 37 -27.89 -20.49 -5.02
C GLY A 37 -27.84 -20.23 -6.54
N VAL A 38 -26.85 -19.48 -7.01
CA VAL A 38 -26.67 -19.18 -8.45
C VAL A 38 -26.12 -20.39 -9.22
N ILE A 39 -25.24 -21.18 -8.60
CA ILE A 39 -24.58 -22.34 -9.25
C ILE A 39 -25.44 -23.62 -9.17
N GLY A 40 -26.55 -23.59 -8.43
CA GLY A 40 -27.52 -24.69 -8.41
C GLY A 40 -27.29 -25.77 -7.37
N GLY A 41 -26.63 -25.47 -6.23
CA GLY A 41 -26.48 -26.46 -5.17
C GLY A 41 -26.10 -25.90 -3.80
N PRO A 42 -26.43 -26.62 -2.71
CA PRO A 42 -26.02 -26.21 -1.38
C PRO A 42 -24.50 -26.34 -1.20
N VAL A 43 -23.89 -25.28 -0.67
CA VAL A 43 -22.45 -25.24 -0.40
C VAL A 43 -22.00 -26.45 0.41
N GLY A 44 -21.01 -27.16 -0.06
CA GLY A 44 -20.37 -28.27 0.65
C GLY A 44 -20.92 -29.66 0.40
N ARG A 45 -22.03 -29.84 -0.32
CA ARG A 45 -22.56 -31.16 -0.63
C ARG A 45 -22.19 -31.68 -2.02
N HIS A 46 -22.13 -30.81 -3.00
CA HIS A 46 -21.80 -31.12 -4.40
C HIS A 46 -20.72 -30.23 -4.95
N ALA A 47 -20.52 -29.03 -4.44
CA ALA A 47 -19.47 -28.13 -4.89
C ALA A 47 -18.12 -28.51 -4.25
N LEU A 48 -17.17 -28.94 -5.09
CA LEU A 48 -15.78 -29.18 -4.69
C LEU A 48 -15.00 -27.85 -4.60
N ILE A 49 -15.64 -26.81 -4.07
CA ILE A 49 -15.04 -25.49 -3.95
C ILE A 49 -13.85 -25.60 -2.99
N GLY A 50 -12.69 -25.10 -3.43
CA GLY A 50 -11.45 -25.16 -2.66
C GLY A 50 -10.69 -26.49 -2.74
N ARG A 51 -11.21 -27.51 -3.40
CA ARG A 51 -10.47 -28.75 -3.68
C ARG A 51 -9.70 -28.72 -4.99
N GLN A 52 -9.86 -27.66 -5.78
CA GLN A 52 -9.10 -27.53 -7.02
C GLN A 52 -7.67 -27.04 -6.70
N PRO A 53 -6.64 -27.65 -7.34
CA PRO A 53 -5.24 -27.29 -7.07
C PRO A 53 -4.89 -25.86 -7.48
N ILE A 54 -5.64 -25.28 -8.42
CA ILE A 54 -5.34 -23.98 -9.02
C ILE A 54 -6.24 -22.86 -8.43
N LEU A 55 -7.56 -23.12 -8.28
CA LEU A 55 -8.53 -22.11 -7.84
C LEU A 55 -8.73 -22.19 -6.32
N THR A 56 -7.83 -21.61 -5.57
CA THR A 56 -8.03 -21.40 -4.12
C THR A 56 -8.73 -20.05 -3.88
N PRO A 57 -9.51 -19.88 -2.79
CA PRO A 57 -10.15 -18.59 -2.48
C PRO A 57 -9.17 -17.41 -2.50
N LEU A 58 -8.00 -17.59 -1.93
CA LEU A 58 -6.95 -16.55 -1.94
C LEU A 58 -6.51 -16.17 -3.35
N ARG A 59 -6.26 -17.17 -4.23
CA ARG A 59 -5.85 -16.88 -5.61
C ARG A 59 -6.94 -16.16 -6.39
N VAL A 60 -8.20 -16.56 -6.20
CA VAL A 60 -9.34 -15.88 -6.81
C VAL A 60 -9.40 -14.42 -6.38
N MET A 61 -9.26 -14.13 -5.07
CA MET A 61 -9.24 -12.76 -4.58
C MET A 61 -8.05 -11.95 -5.10
N LEU A 62 -6.87 -12.55 -5.22
CA LEU A 62 -5.71 -11.87 -5.82
C LEU A 62 -5.94 -11.55 -7.30
N VAL A 63 -6.58 -12.45 -8.05
CA VAL A 63 -6.97 -12.18 -9.45
C VAL A 63 -8.01 -11.07 -9.53
N ILE A 64 -9.03 -11.09 -8.68
CA ILE A 64 -10.03 -10.00 -8.60
C ILE A 64 -9.33 -8.68 -8.30
N ALA A 65 -8.45 -8.64 -7.30
CA ALA A 65 -7.68 -7.44 -6.97
C ALA A 65 -6.85 -6.95 -8.17
N LEU A 66 -6.21 -7.85 -8.92
CA LEU A 66 -5.48 -7.47 -10.13
C LEU A 66 -6.39 -6.87 -11.20
N VAL A 67 -7.61 -7.40 -11.38
CA VAL A 67 -8.59 -6.81 -12.31
C VAL A 67 -8.96 -5.40 -11.89
N PHE A 68 -9.28 -5.17 -10.60
CA PHE A 68 -9.61 -3.84 -10.10
C PHE A 68 -8.42 -2.86 -10.17
N LEU A 69 -7.21 -3.35 -9.92
CA LEU A 69 -5.99 -2.54 -10.09
C LEU A 69 -5.73 -2.22 -11.57
N ALA A 70 -5.97 -3.16 -12.49
CA ALA A 70 -5.86 -2.90 -13.93
C ALA A 70 -6.88 -1.86 -14.41
N LEU A 71 -8.12 -1.94 -13.91
CA LEU A 71 -9.13 -0.89 -14.14
C LEU A 71 -8.66 0.44 -13.56
N GLY A 72 -8.11 0.45 -12.34
CA GLY A 72 -7.56 1.65 -11.73
C GLY A 72 -6.37 2.24 -12.50
N TYR A 73 -5.51 1.40 -13.05
CA TYR A 73 -4.45 1.84 -13.95
C TYR A 73 -5.00 2.45 -15.23
N SER A 74 -6.01 1.84 -15.84
CA SER A 74 -6.63 2.35 -17.08
C SER A 74 -7.28 3.71 -16.90
N THR A 75 -7.82 4.04 -15.70
CA THR A 75 -8.33 5.40 -15.42
C THR A 75 -7.23 6.47 -15.45
N LYS A 76 -5.97 6.10 -15.25
CA LYS A 76 -4.83 7.03 -15.31
C LYS A 76 -4.28 7.23 -16.73
N ALA A 77 -4.70 6.40 -17.70
CA ALA A 77 -4.14 6.39 -19.05
C ALA A 77 -4.20 7.76 -19.75
N ALA A 78 -5.28 8.53 -19.56
CA ALA A 78 -5.41 9.86 -20.15
C ALA A 78 -4.32 10.84 -19.64
N CYS A 79 -3.96 10.77 -18.35
CA CYS A 79 -2.91 11.58 -17.75
C CYS A 79 -1.49 11.07 -18.03
N LEU A 80 -1.35 9.86 -18.55
CA LEU A 80 -0.06 9.30 -18.96
C LEU A 80 0.29 9.60 -20.42
N GLN A 81 -0.63 10.23 -21.16
CA GLN A 81 -0.34 10.70 -22.50
C GLN A 81 0.70 11.83 -22.45
N THR A 82 1.65 11.76 -23.36
CA THR A 82 2.75 12.72 -23.41
C THR A 82 2.72 13.48 -24.72
N THR A 83 3.23 14.70 -24.67
CA THR A 83 3.46 15.58 -25.81
C THR A 83 4.96 15.71 -26.05
N GLY A 84 5.33 16.09 -27.27
CA GLY A 84 6.73 16.25 -27.68
C GLY A 84 7.24 15.04 -28.48
N THR A 85 8.25 15.30 -29.28
CA THR A 85 8.99 14.34 -30.09
C THR A 85 10.42 14.25 -29.57
N GLY A 86 11.11 13.13 -29.82
CA GLY A 86 12.50 12.96 -29.43
C GLY A 86 12.70 11.90 -28.34
N THR A 87 13.73 12.09 -27.51
CA THR A 87 14.15 11.13 -26.48
C THR A 87 13.17 11.06 -25.32
N ALA A 88 13.25 10.01 -24.50
CA ALA A 88 12.32 9.75 -23.41
C ALA A 88 12.27 10.89 -22.37
N ASP A 89 13.38 11.54 -22.12
CA ASP A 89 13.54 12.66 -21.20
C ASP A 89 12.96 13.98 -21.73
N GLN A 90 12.76 14.10 -23.05
CA GLN A 90 12.18 15.31 -23.68
C GLN A 90 10.65 15.27 -23.75
N ARG A 91 10.02 14.13 -23.52
CA ARG A 91 8.57 14.00 -23.56
C ARG A 91 7.99 14.39 -22.20
N VAL A 92 7.00 15.27 -22.21
CA VAL A 92 6.33 15.76 -21.01
C VAL A 92 4.88 15.31 -20.96
N GLY A 93 4.35 15.13 -19.77
CA GLY A 93 2.95 14.77 -19.59
C GLY A 93 2.00 15.85 -20.07
N ASN A 94 0.91 15.47 -20.73
CA ASN A 94 -0.12 16.40 -21.18
C ASN A 94 -1.12 16.66 -20.06
N TRP A 95 -0.85 17.66 -19.23
CA TRP A 95 -1.68 18.08 -18.11
C TRP A 95 -2.34 19.45 -18.33
N GLN A 96 -2.32 19.95 -19.56
CA GLN A 96 -2.89 21.24 -19.91
C GLN A 96 -4.42 21.26 -19.75
N ASN A 97 -5.00 22.45 -19.60
CA ASN A 97 -6.43 22.70 -19.58
C ASN A 97 -7.19 21.88 -18.50
N GLN A 98 -6.60 21.69 -17.33
CA GLN A 98 -7.21 20.93 -16.21
C GLN A 98 -7.62 19.49 -16.58
N ARG A 99 -6.95 18.90 -17.56
CA ARG A 99 -7.24 17.57 -18.10
C ARG A 99 -7.34 16.51 -17.00
N ALA A 100 -6.48 16.58 -16.01
CA ALA A 100 -6.47 15.64 -14.88
C ALA A 100 -7.83 15.52 -14.17
N TYR A 101 -8.60 16.62 -14.15
CA TYR A 101 -9.92 16.66 -13.51
C TYR A 101 -11.05 16.25 -14.45
N TYR A 102 -11.05 16.70 -15.71
CA TYR A 102 -12.07 16.33 -16.69
C TYR A 102 -12.03 14.85 -17.07
N GLU A 103 -10.83 14.30 -17.21
CA GLU A 103 -10.62 12.89 -17.54
C GLU A 103 -10.61 11.99 -16.28
N LEU A 104 -10.79 12.56 -15.08
CA LEU A 104 -10.76 11.85 -13.79
C LEU A 104 -9.49 11.02 -13.57
N CYS A 105 -8.38 11.41 -14.19
CA CYS A 105 -7.11 10.67 -14.18
C CYS A 105 -6.06 11.27 -13.24
N TYR A 106 -6.44 12.19 -12.35
CA TYR A 106 -5.53 12.82 -11.40
C TYR A 106 -4.71 11.78 -10.61
N SER A 107 -3.43 12.06 -10.47
CA SER A 107 -2.49 11.31 -9.65
C SER A 107 -1.41 12.26 -9.14
N ASP A 108 -1.05 12.18 -7.87
CA ASP A 108 0.08 12.94 -7.31
C ASP A 108 1.41 12.51 -7.92
N THR A 109 1.54 11.23 -8.27
CA THR A 109 2.80 10.64 -8.77
C THR A 109 3.35 11.36 -9.99
N VAL A 110 2.49 11.75 -10.94
CA VAL A 110 2.95 12.37 -12.20
C VAL A 110 3.44 13.81 -12.01
N PRO A 111 2.67 14.76 -11.40
CA PRO A 111 3.13 16.12 -11.21
C PRO A 111 4.28 16.23 -10.22
N LEU A 112 4.31 15.40 -9.18
CA LEU A 112 5.37 15.40 -8.17
C LEU A 112 6.74 15.01 -8.75
N TYR A 113 6.78 14.22 -9.83
CA TYR A 113 8.02 13.89 -10.51
C TYR A 113 8.85 15.13 -10.89
N THR A 114 8.16 16.18 -11.33
CA THR A 114 8.80 17.46 -11.67
C THR A 114 8.83 18.41 -10.48
N ALA A 115 7.75 18.50 -9.70
CA ALA A 115 7.64 19.42 -8.59
C ALA A 115 8.69 19.15 -7.49
N GLU A 116 8.99 17.89 -7.22
CA GLU A 116 9.99 17.48 -6.22
C GLU A 116 11.42 17.34 -6.80
N LEU A 117 11.65 17.85 -8.02
CA LEU A 117 12.93 17.82 -8.72
C LEU A 117 13.49 16.41 -8.99
N LEU A 118 12.64 15.39 -8.96
CA LEU A 118 13.04 14.01 -9.26
C LEU A 118 13.46 13.87 -10.73
N ASN A 119 12.81 14.59 -11.65
CA ASN A 119 13.20 14.65 -13.05
C ASN A 119 14.66 15.11 -13.25
N LEU A 120 15.21 15.92 -12.32
CA LEU A 120 16.60 16.33 -12.31
C LEU A 120 17.52 15.36 -11.56
N GLY A 121 17.01 14.23 -11.07
CA GLY A 121 17.76 13.25 -10.29
C GLY A 121 18.17 13.75 -8.91
N LYS A 122 17.49 14.76 -8.38
CA LYS A 122 17.83 15.32 -7.06
C LYS A 122 17.44 14.38 -5.94
N PHE A 123 18.30 14.28 -4.92
CA PHE A 123 18.03 13.43 -3.77
C PHE A 123 17.00 14.08 -2.85
N PRO A 124 15.95 13.34 -2.41
CA PRO A 124 14.95 13.84 -1.47
C PRO A 124 15.57 14.41 -0.19
N TYR A 125 14.93 15.41 0.40
CA TYR A 125 15.35 16.09 1.65
C TYR A 125 16.66 16.87 1.56
N LYS A 126 17.53 16.58 0.59
CA LYS A 126 18.75 17.35 0.33
C LYS A 126 18.45 18.60 -0.49
N SER A 127 17.60 18.46 -1.49
CA SER A 127 17.30 19.52 -2.46
C SER A 127 16.00 20.22 -2.07
N SER A 128 15.99 21.54 -2.21
CA SER A 128 14.83 22.40 -2.00
C SER A 128 14.48 23.14 -3.28
N TRP A 129 13.24 23.60 -3.36
CA TRP A 129 12.77 24.48 -4.42
C TRP A 129 11.93 25.62 -3.84
N ILE A 130 11.80 26.68 -4.60
CA ILE A 130 10.94 27.82 -4.26
C ILE A 130 9.57 27.56 -4.86
N GLU A 131 8.51 27.62 -4.03
CA GLU A 131 7.14 27.57 -4.53
C GLU A 131 6.83 28.87 -5.27
N THR A 132 6.30 28.74 -6.50
CA THR A 132 5.91 29.88 -7.32
C THR A 132 4.38 29.92 -7.49
N ASP A 133 3.83 31.11 -7.71
CA ASP A 133 2.45 31.29 -8.11
C ASP A 133 2.24 31.04 -9.62
N SER A 134 0.99 31.27 -10.10
CA SER A 134 0.64 31.12 -11.53
C SER A 134 1.45 32.03 -12.45
N ASP A 135 1.96 33.15 -11.93
CA ASP A 135 2.72 34.17 -12.69
C ASP A 135 4.24 33.93 -12.61
N GLY A 136 4.65 32.81 -11.99
CA GLY A 136 6.06 32.44 -11.82
C GLY A 136 6.78 33.23 -10.73
N LYS A 137 6.07 34.02 -9.92
CA LYS A 137 6.66 34.78 -8.80
C LYS A 137 6.79 33.90 -7.56
N PRO A 138 7.86 34.04 -6.76
CA PRO A 138 8.00 33.35 -5.51
C PRO A 138 6.81 33.58 -4.59
N LYS A 139 6.17 32.50 -4.11
CA LYS A 139 5.16 32.63 -3.06
C LYS A 139 5.81 33.00 -1.75
N THR A 140 5.17 33.91 -1.03
CA THR A 140 5.54 34.24 0.35
C THR A 140 4.67 33.51 1.33
N GLN A 141 5.25 33.08 2.45
CA GLN A 141 4.52 32.53 3.58
C GLN A 141 3.86 33.67 4.36
N TYR A 142 2.99 33.29 5.33
CA TYR A 142 2.29 34.27 6.20
C TYR A 142 3.24 35.18 7.00
N ASP A 143 4.46 34.71 7.27
CA ASP A 143 5.54 35.45 7.94
C ASP A 143 6.35 36.37 7.01
N GLY A 144 5.96 36.49 5.74
CA GLY A 144 6.65 37.30 4.73
C GLY A 144 7.89 36.65 4.09
N ASN A 145 8.27 35.44 4.53
CA ASN A 145 9.41 34.72 3.97
C ASN A 145 9.04 33.98 2.68
N ILE A 146 10.02 33.76 1.80
CA ILE A 146 9.85 32.95 0.58
C ILE A 146 9.53 31.50 0.96
N ALA A 147 8.52 30.93 0.32
CA ALA A 147 8.10 29.56 0.55
C ALA A 147 9.13 28.58 -0.04
N VAL A 148 10.08 28.14 0.77
CA VAL A 148 11.04 27.08 0.42
C VAL A 148 10.41 25.74 0.76
N ARG A 149 10.36 24.84 -0.24
CA ARG A 149 9.80 23.49 -0.11
C ARG A 149 10.90 22.44 -0.20
N TYR A 150 10.66 21.34 0.45
CA TYR A 150 11.43 20.10 0.38
C TYR A 150 10.49 18.94 0.04
N MET A 151 11.02 17.72 -0.12
CA MET A 151 10.22 16.50 -0.27
C MET A 151 9.07 16.49 0.73
N GLU A 152 7.83 16.37 0.24
CA GLU A 152 6.63 16.49 1.08
C GLU A 152 6.24 15.18 1.77
N TYR A 153 6.68 14.04 1.23
CA TYR A 153 6.35 12.73 1.79
C TYR A 153 7.31 12.32 2.91
N PRO A 154 6.82 11.49 3.88
CA PRO A 154 7.69 10.87 4.89
C PRO A 154 8.80 10.04 4.25
N VAL A 155 9.88 9.81 5.03
CA VAL A 155 11.16 9.32 4.52
C VAL A 155 11.07 8.05 3.69
N LEU A 156 10.29 7.05 4.12
CA LEU A 156 10.18 5.80 3.37
C LEU A 156 9.51 6.00 2.01
N THR A 157 8.48 6.82 1.94
CA THR A 157 7.79 7.15 0.68
C THR A 157 8.67 8.00 -0.23
N GLY A 158 9.40 8.99 0.30
CA GLY A 158 10.35 9.77 -0.49
C GLY A 158 11.49 8.91 -1.06
N ILE A 159 12.01 7.97 -0.29
CA ILE A 159 13.02 6.99 -0.79
C ILE A 159 12.39 6.08 -1.86
N TYR A 160 11.15 5.63 -1.67
CA TYR A 160 10.44 4.85 -2.67
C TYR A 160 10.31 5.59 -4.00
N GLN A 161 9.94 6.87 -3.97
CA GLN A 161 9.87 7.72 -5.15
C GLN A 161 11.26 7.89 -5.79
N TYR A 162 12.29 8.12 -4.99
CA TYR A 162 13.66 8.23 -5.47
C TYR A 162 14.16 6.96 -6.18
N VAL A 163 13.89 5.79 -5.60
CA VAL A 163 14.24 4.51 -6.22
C VAL A 163 13.47 4.32 -7.53
N SER A 164 12.17 4.64 -7.55
CA SER A 164 11.36 4.57 -8.77
C SER A 164 11.90 5.49 -9.86
N MET A 165 12.33 6.71 -9.50
CA MET A 165 12.99 7.65 -10.40
C MET A 165 14.33 7.10 -10.92
N ALA A 166 15.18 6.56 -10.04
CA ALA A 166 16.46 6.03 -10.44
C ALA A 166 16.32 4.88 -11.45
N LEU A 167 15.34 4.00 -11.24
CA LEU A 167 15.00 2.93 -12.19
C LEU A 167 14.46 3.48 -13.52
N ALA A 168 13.62 4.52 -13.49
CA ALA A 168 13.12 5.16 -14.69
C ALA A 168 14.26 5.81 -15.51
N LYS A 169 15.18 6.51 -14.85
CA LYS A 169 16.37 7.05 -15.49
C LYS A 169 17.30 5.99 -16.06
N THR A 170 17.45 4.87 -15.36
CA THR A 170 18.21 3.71 -15.86
C THR A 170 17.57 3.16 -17.14
N TYR A 171 16.24 3.04 -17.17
CA TYR A 171 15.52 2.66 -18.38
C TYR A 171 15.74 3.66 -19.52
N THR A 172 15.62 4.96 -19.24
CA THR A 172 15.87 6.03 -20.22
C THR A 172 17.30 5.98 -20.78
N ALA A 173 18.30 5.70 -19.93
CA ALA A 173 19.68 5.51 -20.38
C ALA A 173 19.82 4.25 -21.27
N LEU A 174 19.10 3.17 -20.93
CA LEU A 174 19.11 1.93 -21.69
C LEU A 174 18.54 2.12 -23.10
N THR A 175 17.49 2.96 -23.29
CA THR A 175 16.92 3.25 -24.61
C THR A 175 17.91 3.89 -25.57
N LYS A 176 19.00 4.47 -25.08
CA LYS A 176 20.06 5.09 -25.89
C LYS A 176 21.08 4.06 -26.43
N VAL A 177 21.12 2.87 -25.83
CA VAL A 177 22.11 1.82 -26.15
C VAL A 177 21.45 0.61 -26.81
N VAL A 178 20.23 0.30 -26.43
CA VAL A 178 19.48 -0.88 -26.89
C VAL A 178 18.18 -0.45 -27.54
N SER A 179 17.77 -1.13 -28.61
CA SER A 179 16.48 -0.88 -29.30
C SER A 179 15.29 -1.38 -28.47
N VAL A 180 14.95 -0.64 -27.42
CA VAL A 180 13.74 -0.85 -26.60
C VAL A 180 12.74 0.29 -26.85
N PRO A 181 11.43 0.09 -26.60
CA PRO A 181 10.44 1.13 -26.81
C PRO A 181 10.77 2.43 -26.09
N ILE A 182 10.63 3.57 -26.76
CA ILE A 182 10.85 4.89 -26.15
C ILE A 182 9.59 5.28 -25.38
N ILE A 183 9.63 5.13 -24.05
CA ILE A 183 8.58 5.57 -23.11
C ILE A 183 9.07 6.84 -22.43
N ALA A 184 8.20 7.84 -22.29
CA ALA A 184 8.56 9.06 -21.57
C ALA A 184 9.03 8.76 -20.14
N GLU A 185 10.07 9.42 -19.68
CA GLU A 185 10.68 9.13 -18.37
C GLU A 185 9.68 9.27 -17.21
N VAL A 186 8.80 10.27 -17.25
CA VAL A 186 7.74 10.45 -16.26
C VAL A 186 6.72 9.30 -16.26
N VAL A 187 6.41 8.74 -17.45
CA VAL A 187 5.49 7.58 -17.57
C VAL A 187 6.18 6.32 -17.05
N MET A 188 7.47 6.15 -17.33
CA MET A 188 8.23 5.02 -16.80
C MET A 188 8.34 5.11 -15.26
N PHE A 189 8.57 6.30 -14.71
CA PHE A 189 8.54 6.54 -13.27
C PHE A 189 7.18 6.14 -12.67
N PHE A 190 6.08 6.60 -13.27
CA PHE A 190 4.74 6.20 -12.85
C PHE A 190 4.54 4.68 -12.90
N ASN A 191 4.93 4.02 -13.98
CA ASN A 191 4.76 2.59 -14.16
C ASN A 191 5.53 1.77 -13.11
N ILE A 192 6.76 2.17 -12.81
CA ILE A 192 7.57 1.50 -11.77
C ILE A 192 6.96 1.74 -10.39
N ALA A 193 6.55 2.95 -10.09
CA ALA A 193 5.85 3.26 -8.85
C ALA A 193 4.52 2.50 -8.74
N ALA A 194 3.71 2.49 -9.80
CA ALA A 194 2.45 1.74 -9.84
C ALA A 194 2.66 0.24 -9.63
N PHE A 195 3.70 -0.36 -10.22
CA PHE A 195 4.02 -1.77 -10.00
C PHE A 195 4.27 -2.09 -8.52
N GLY A 196 5.05 -1.27 -7.82
CA GLY A 196 5.27 -1.46 -6.39
C GLY A 196 3.99 -1.27 -5.56
N LEU A 197 3.11 -0.32 -5.95
CA LEU A 197 1.81 -0.13 -5.31
C LEU A 197 0.87 -1.32 -5.53
N VAL A 198 0.91 -1.96 -6.72
CA VAL A 198 0.22 -3.22 -6.99
C VAL A 198 0.68 -4.31 -6.02
N LEU A 199 1.99 -4.50 -5.86
CA LEU A 199 2.53 -5.49 -4.92
C LEU A 199 2.13 -5.19 -3.47
N ALA A 200 2.14 -3.93 -3.07
CA ALA A 200 1.67 -3.50 -1.75
C ALA A 200 0.19 -3.84 -1.54
N TRP A 201 -0.66 -3.56 -2.53
CA TRP A 201 -2.08 -3.90 -2.41
C TRP A 201 -2.35 -5.40 -2.41
N LEU A 202 -1.68 -6.17 -3.25
CA LEU A 202 -1.78 -7.64 -3.22
C LEU A 202 -1.34 -8.20 -1.87
N THR A 203 -0.32 -7.59 -1.24
CA THR A 203 0.10 -7.93 0.13
C THR A 203 -1.01 -7.62 1.13
N THR A 204 -1.71 -6.49 0.97
CA THR A 204 -2.87 -6.12 1.79
C THR A 204 -4.00 -7.15 1.67
N VAL A 205 -4.36 -7.55 0.45
CA VAL A 205 -5.38 -8.58 0.21
C VAL A 205 -4.96 -9.93 0.82
N TRP A 206 -3.72 -10.33 0.60
CA TRP A 206 -3.16 -11.55 1.18
C TRP A 206 -3.22 -11.52 2.72
N ALA A 207 -2.78 -10.44 3.34
CA ALA A 207 -2.78 -10.30 4.79
C ALA A 207 -4.21 -10.28 5.35
N SER A 208 -5.15 -9.60 4.68
CA SER A 208 -6.57 -9.57 5.04
C SER A 208 -7.22 -10.95 5.00
N ALA A 209 -6.95 -11.72 3.92
CA ALA A 209 -7.44 -13.09 3.80
C ALA A 209 -6.90 -14.00 4.92
N ARG A 210 -5.62 -13.79 5.29
CA ARG A 210 -4.97 -14.50 6.38
C ARG A 210 -5.51 -14.11 7.76
N LEU A 211 -5.91 -12.85 7.94
CA LEU A 211 -6.56 -12.37 9.16
C LEU A 211 -7.99 -12.90 9.32
N ALA A 212 -8.75 -12.94 8.23
CA ALA A 212 -10.12 -13.46 8.22
C ALA A 212 -10.18 -14.96 8.59
N GLY A 213 -9.11 -15.69 8.29
CA GLY A 213 -9.00 -17.12 8.60
C GLY A 213 -9.87 -18.01 7.69
N PRO A 214 -9.78 -19.33 7.86
CA PRO A 214 -10.37 -20.29 6.91
C PRO A 214 -11.89 -20.17 6.77
N ARG A 215 -12.58 -19.86 7.86
CA ARG A 215 -14.05 -19.81 7.89
C ARG A 215 -14.64 -18.56 7.24
N ARG A 216 -13.84 -17.50 7.13
CA ARG A 216 -14.27 -16.18 6.66
C ARG A 216 -13.34 -15.60 5.58
N VAL A 217 -12.60 -16.44 4.90
CA VAL A 217 -11.59 -16.03 3.91
C VAL A 217 -12.18 -15.11 2.82
N TRP A 218 -13.46 -15.33 2.46
CA TRP A 218 -14.17 -14.51 1.48
C TRP A 218 -14.50 -13.10 1.94
N ASP A 219 -14.44 -12.79 3.25
CA ASP A 219 -14.58 -11.40 3.71
C ASP A 219 -13.49 -10.49 3.13
N ALA A 220 -12.33 -11.04 2.80
CA ALA A 220 -11.26 -10.30 2.13
C ALA A 220 -11.62 -9.90 0.69
N ALA A 221 -12.70 -10.44 0.11
CA ALA A 221 -13.19 -9.99 -1.18
C ALA A 221 -13.62 -8.51 -1.16
N MET A 222 -14.10 -8.00 -0.02
CA MET A 222 -14.42 -6.58 0.13
C MET A 222 -13.19 -5.68 -0.06
N VAL A 223 -12.00 -6.17 0.31
CA VAL A 223 -10.73 -5.46 0.08
C VAL A 223 -10.27 -5.66 -1.36
N ALA A 224 -10.40 -6.88 -1.90
CA ALA A 224 -9.95 -7.23 -3.24
C ALA A 224 -10.78 -6.55 -4.35
N ALA A 225 -12.11 -6.49 -4.17
CA ALA A 225 -13.08 -5.94 -5.12
C ALA A 225 -13.59 -4.54 -4.71
N SER A 226 -12.81 -3.80 -3.93
CA SER A 226 -13.21 -2.46 -3.49
C SER A 226 -13.29 -1.50 -4.68
N PRO A 227 -14.46 -0.90 -4.98
CA PRO A 227 -14.60 0.04 -6.10
C PRO A 227 -13.70 1.28 -5.99
N ILE A 228 -13.31 1.65 -4.77
CA ILE A 228 -12.42 2.79 -4.54
C ILE A 228 -11.03 2.58 -5.15
N LEU A 229 -10.61 1.32 -5.38
CA LEU A 229 -9.35 1.01 -6.05
C LEU A 229 -9.28 1.58 -7.46
N ILE A 230 -10.40 1.59 -8.16
CA ILE A 230 -10.47 2.09 -9.54
C ILE A 230 -10.04 3.55 -9.60
N PHE A 231 -10.33 4.34 -8.56
CA PHE A 231 -10.01 5.76 -8.54
C PHE A 231 -8.75 6.09 -7.73
N GLN A 232 -8.51 5.37 -6.63
CA GLN A 232 -7.52 5.75 -5.62
C GLN A 232 -6.23 4.93 -5.64
N ALA A 233 -6.20 3.74 -6.26
CA ALA A 233 -5.06 2.84 -6.18
C ALA A 233 -3.72 3.48 -6.61
N PHE A 234 -3.75 4.38 -7.58
CA PHE A 234 -2.58 5.05 -8.15
C PHE A 234 -2.64 6.57 -8.04
N THR A 235 -3.49 7.09 -7.15
CA THR A 235 -3.58 8.52 -6.91
C THR A 235 -2.41 9.01 -6.06
N ASN A 236 -2.03 8.23 -5.06
CA ASN A 236 -0.92 8.52 -4.15
C ASN A 236 -0.21 7.23 -3.72
N PHE A 237 0.70 7.32 -2.73
CA PHE A 237 1.51 6.19 -2.25
C PHE A 237 0.92 5.46 -1.04
N ASP A 238 -0.36 5.64 -0.72
CA ASP A 238 -1.01 5.13 0.49
C ASP A 238 -1.02 3.61 0.61
N ALA A 239 -1.03 2.91 -0.53
CA ALA A 239 -0.98 1.45 -0.55
C ALA A 239 0.24 0.86 0.19
N LEU A 240 1.36 1.58 0.23
CA LEU A 240 2.55 1.15 0.98
C LEU A 240 2.26 1.10 2.48
N ALA A 241 1.74 2.18 3.04
CA ALA A 241 1.42 2.25 4.47
C ALA A 241 0.29 1.28 4.84
N THR A 242 -0.68 1.07 3.94
CA THR A 242 -1.77 0.10 4.12
C THR A 242 -1.25 -1.33 4.18
N ALA A 243 -0.31 -1.70 3.32
CA ALA A 243 0.31 -3.02 3.33
C ALA A 243 1.06 -3.29 4.64
N PHE A 244 1.84 -2.31 5.13
CA PHE A 244 2.52 -2.41 6.41
C PHE A 244 1.55 -2.49 7.58
N ALA A 245 0.51 -1.68 7.61
CA ALA A 245 -0.51 -1.70 8.65
C ALA A 245 -1.24 -3.06 8.71
N THR A 246 -1.67 -3.58 7.56
CA THR A 246 -2.37 -4.87 7.49
C THR A 246 -1.43 -6.03 7.84
N GLY A 247 -0.19 -5.98 7.37
CA GLY A 247 0.87 -6.91 7.76
C GLY A 247 1.16 -6.90 9.26
N ALA A 248 1.16 -5.71 9.88
CA ALA A 248 1.33 -5.54 11.32
C ALA A 248 0.18 -6.19 12.10
N LEU A 249 -1.07 -5.99 11.67
CA LEU A 249 -2.23 -6.66 12.26
C LEU A 249 -2.10 -8.19 12.17
N LEU A 250 -1.67 -8.71 11.01
CA LEU A 250 -1.44 -10.14 10.82
C LEU A 250 -0.33 -10.67 11.75
N ALA A 251 0.77 -9.93 11.88
CA ALA A 251 1.87 -10.29 12.78
C ALA A 251 1.42 -10.28 14.25
N TRP A 252 0.62 -9.28 14.63
CA TRP A 252 0.01 -9.20 15.97
C TRP A 252 -0.92 -10.37 16.26
N ALA A 253 -1.83 -10.69 15.34
CA ALA A 253 -2.72 -11.83 15.45
C ALA A 253 -1.96 -13.17 15.60
N ARG A 254 -0.79 -13.27 14.98
CA ARG A 254 0.12 -14.42 15.08
C ARG A 254 1.05 -14.39 16.29
N ARG A 255 0.80 -13.49 17.25
CA ARG A 255 1.60 -13.32 18.48
C ARG A 255 3.09 -13.02 18.22
N LYS A 256 3.38 -12.23 17.16
CA LYS A 256 4.72 -11.76 16.81
C LYS A 256 4.85 -10.25 17.06
N PRO A 257 4.91 -9.78 18.31
CA PRO A 257 4.83 -8.34 18.64
C PRO A 257 6.00 -7.54 18.06
N TRP A 258 7.21 -8.09 18.06
CA TRP A 258 8.37 -7.42 17.46
C TRP A 258 8.16 -7.15 15.95
N LEU A 259 7.67 -8.15 15.20
CA LEU A 259 7.38 -8.00 13.78
C LEU A 259 6.21 -7.02 13.55
N ALA A 260 5.16 -7.10 14.39
CA ALA A 260 4.04 -6.17 14.32
C ALA A 260 4.53 -4.72 14.52
N GLY A 261 5.36 -4.48 15.53
CA GLY A 261 5.93 -3.17 15.79
C GLY A 261 6.86 -2.70 14.66
N ALA A 262 7.72 -3.57 14.14
CA ALA A 262 8.58 -3.21 13.01
C ALA A 262 7.77 -2.80 11.76
N LEU A 263 6.70 -3.54 11.44
CA LEU A 263 5.82 -3.18 10.34
C LEU A 263 5.04 -1.87 10.60
N ILE A 264 4.59 -1.61 11.85
CA ILE A 264 4.02 -0.30 12.19
C ILE A 264 5.07 0.80 11.98
N GLY A 265 6.30 0.60 12.41
CA GLY A 265 7.40 1.57 12.24
C GLY A 265 7.68 1.89 10.77
N LEU A 266 7.71 0.89 9.88
CA LEU A 266 7.79 1.11 8.42
C LEU A 266 6.55 1.85 7.90
N GLY A 267 5.37 1.45 8.37
CA GLY A 267 4.12 2.13 8.01
C GLY A 267 4.13 3.60 8.40
N VAL A 268 4.57 3.94 9.62
CA VAL A 268 4.70 5.32 10.10
C VAL A 268 5.76 6.10 9.32
N ALA A 269 6.85 5.45 8.91
CA ALA A 269 7.86 6.06 8.05
C ALA A 269 7.37 6.29 6.61
N ALA A 270 6.30 5.61 6.19
CA ALA A 270 5.63 5.84 4.91
C ALA A 270 4.48 6.86 5.03
N LYS A 271 3.67 6.76 6.08
CA LYS A 271 2.56 7.68 6.41
C LYS A 271 2.18 7.52 7.87
N LEU A 272 1.77 8.58 8.55
CA LEU A 272 1.60 8.60 10.01
C LEU A 272 0.48 7.67 10.55
N TYR A 273 -0.61 7.45 9.79
CA TYR A 273 -1.83 6.81 10.30
C TYR A 273 -1.64 5.37 10.87
N PRO A 274 -0.68 4.52 10.45
CA PRO A 274 -0.46 3.22 11.07
C PRO A 274 -0.15 3.28 12.58
N LEU A 275 0.32 4.42 13.07
CA LEU A 275 0.52 4.65 14.51
C LEU A 275 -0.78 4.49 15.31
N LEU A 276 -1.93 4.82 14.72
CA LEU A 276 -3.24 4.70 15.34
C LEU A 276 -3.60 3.25 15.71
N LEU A 277 -2.94 2.25 15.13
CA LEU A 277 -3.11 0.84 15.50
C LEU A 277 -2.74 0.56 16.95
N PHE A 278 -1.92 1.41 17.58
CA PHE A 278 -1.63 1.26 19.01
C PHE A 278 -2.85 1.47 19.89
N VAL A 279 -3.84 2.26 19.47
CA VAL A 279 -5.06 2.49 20.28
C VAL A 279 -5.78 1.17 20.55
N PRO A 280 -6.24 0.40 19.54
CA PRO A 280 -6.88 -0.89 19.80
C PRO A 280 -5.91 -1.92 20.41
N MET A 281 -4.61 -1.87 20.10
CA MET A 281 -3.62 -2.79 20.68
C MET A 281 -3.47 -2.58 22.17
N VAL A 282 -3.42 -1.32 22.65
CA VAL A 282 -3.38 -0.98 24.09
C VAL A 282 -4.66 -1.42 24.77
N LEU A 283 -5.83 -1.10 24.21
CA LEU A 283 -7.13 -1.51 24.78
C LEU A 283 -7.25 -3.03 24.92
N LEU A 284 -6.84 -3.77 23.89
CA LEU A 284 -6.79 -5.24 23.94
C LEU A 284 -5.75 -5.73 24.94
N GLY A 285 -4.59 -5.08 25.02
CA GLY A 285 -3.53 -5.40 25.96
C GLY A 285 -3.96 -5.23 27.41
N LEU A 286 -4.67 -4.14 27.72
CA LEU A 286 -5.29 -3.91 29.02
C LEU A 286 -6.32 -4.99 29.35
N ARG A 287 -7.25 -5.26 28.42
CA ARG A 287 -8.31 -6.26 28.62
C ARG A 287 -7.78 -7.68 28.82
N THR A 288 -6.67 -8.02 28.17
CA THR A 288 -6.12 -9.39 28.16
C THR A 288 -4.89 -9.56 29.06
N GLY A 289 -4.45 -8.54 29.78
CA GLY A 289 -3.23 -8.55 30.61
C GLY A 289 -1.92 -8.65 29.81
N ARG A 290 -1.92 -8.24 28.52
CA ARG A 290 -0.76 -8.39 27.62
C ARG A 290 -0.03 -7.09 27.29
N LEU A 291 0.02 -6.16 28.21
CA LEU A 291 0.70 -4.85 28.02
C LEU A 291 2.19 -5.02 27.70
N ARG A 292 2.85 -6.06 28.22
CA ARG A 292 4.25 -6.35 27.88
C ARG A 292 4.46 -6.57 26.37
N GLU A 293 3.52 -7.23 25.70
CA GLU A 293 3.59 -7.45 24.25
C GLU A 293 3.36 -6.14 23.46
N VAL A 294 2.47 -5.27 23.96
CA VAL A 294 2.29 -3.92 23.41
C VAL A 294 3.58 -3.11 23.55
N GLY A 295 4.25 -3.20 24.71
CA GLY A 295 5.54 -2.56 24.94
C GLY A 295 6.62 -3.01 23.96
N LYS A 296 6.72 -4.34 23.70
CA LYS A 296 7.64 -4.89 22.67
C LYS A 296 7.34 -4.31 21.28
N ALA A 297 6.08 -4.25 20.90
CA ALA A 297 5.67 -3.67 19.63
C ALA A 297 6.01 -2.17 19.56
N ALA A 298 5.79 -1.41 20.63
CA ALA A 298 6.13 0.01 20.69
C ALA A 298 7.64 0.25 20.53
N ILE A 299 8.47 -0.52 21.24
CA ILE A 299 9.94 -0.44 21.11
C ILE A 299 10.36 -0.75 19.66
N ALA A 300 9.84 -1.84 19.08
CA ALA A 300 10.16 -2.20 17.69
C ALA A 300 9.74 -1.11 16.70
N THR A 301 8.58 -0.47 16.93
CA THR A 301 8.11 0.65 16.10
C THR A 301 9.10 1.82 16.13
N VAL A 302 9.50 2.24 17.33
CA VAL A 302 10.46 3.35 17.50
C VAL A 302 11.80 3.02 16.86
N LEU A 303 12.33 1.83 17.12
CA LEU A 303 13.61 1.40 16.55
C LEU A 303 13.57 1.36 15.01
N THR A 304 12.53 0.77 14.44
CA THR A 304 12.40 0.71 12.98
C THR A 304 12.21 2.08 12.36
N TRP A 305 11.38 2.92 12.98
CA TRP A 305 11.20 4.29 12.53
C TRP A 305 12.52 5.09 12.59
N LEU A 306 13.30 4.93 13.66
CA LEU A 306 14.61 5.57 13.79
C LEU A 306 15.59 5.07 12.72
N VAL A 307 15.65 3.76 12.45
CA VAL A 307 16.54 3.20 11.41
C VAL A 307 16.25 3.85 10.05
N VAL A 308 14.97 4.11 9.73
CA VAL A 308 14.59 4.73 8.45
C VAL A 308 14.86 6.25 8.46
N ASN A 309 14.53 6.94 9.55
CA ASN A 309 14.55 8.40 9.59
C ASN A 309 15.90 8.98 10.01
N LEU A 310 16.64 8.32 10.93
CA LEU A 310 17.87 8.83 11.50
C LEU A 310 18.94 9.20 10.45
N PRO A 311 19.20 8.40 9.40
CA PRO A 311 20.15 8.79 8.37
C PRO A 311 19.79 10.12 7.70
N ILE A 312 18.50 10.34 7.42
CA ILE A 312 18.03 11.57 6.78
C ILE A 312 18.06 12.75 7.77
N MET A 313 17.68 12.51 9.03
CA MET A 313 17.76 13.52 10.10
C MET A 313 19.17 14.04 10.29
N VAL A 314 20.17 13.15 10.24
CA VAL A 314 21.59 13.52 10.45
C VAL A 314 22.18 14.16 9.20
N LEU A 315 21.94 13.60 8.02
CA LEU A 315 22.55 14.06 6.77
C LEU A 315 21.86 15.30 6.19
N PHE A 316 20.54 15.42 6.37
CA PHE A 316 19.72 16.48 5.78
C PHE A 316 18.72 17.07 6.79
N PRO A 317 19.19 17.62 7.92
CA PRO A 317 18.33 18.05 9.02
C PRO A 317 17.31 19.10 8.64
N ARG A 318 17.67 20.04 7.75
CA ARG A 318 16.74 21.08 7.26
C ARG A 318 15.59 20.48 6.47
N GLY A 319 15.87 19.60 5.50
CA GLY A 319 14.83 18.96 4.69
C GLY A 319 13.92 18.06 5.52
N TRP A 320 14.47 17.38 6.52
CA TRP A 320 13.69 16.54 7.41
C TRP A 320 12.82 17.33 8.37
N SER A 321 13.32 18.41 8.97
CA SER A 321 12.59 19.21 9.97
C SER A 321 11.39 19.98 9.40
N VAL A 322 11.36 20.23 8.09
CA VAL A 322 10.23 20.90 7.42
C VAL A 322 9.04 19.94 7.20
N LEU A 323 9.26 18.62 7.19
CA LEU A 323 8.18 17.63 7.02
C LEU A 323 6.98 17.83 7.98
N PRO A 324 7.16 18.00 9.30
CA PRO A 324 6.05 18.25 10.22
C PRO A 324 5.35 19.60 9.97
N ALA A 325 6.11 20.62 9.60
CA ALA A 325 5.59 21.97 9.40
C ALA A 325 4.73 22.11 8.13
N GLN A 326 5.03 21.35 7.08
CA GLN A 326 4.26 21.36 5.83
C GLN A 326 2.87 20.72 6.00
N HIS A 327 2.71 19.83 6.98
CA HIS A 327 1.44 19.16 7.29
C HIS A 327 0.64 19.84 8.40
N ALA A 328 1.16 20.93 8.99
CA ALA A 328 0.40 21.71 9.97
C ALA A 328 -0.75 22.44 9.25
N PRO A 329 -1.98 22.45 9.85
CA PRO A 329 -3.08 23.19 9.28
C PRO A 329 -2.69 24.66 9.13
N ARG A 330 -2.82 25.19 7.92
CA ARG A 330 -2.64 26.61 7.65
C ARG A 330 -3.73 27.36 8.41
N ARG A 331 -3.37 28.01 9.51
CA ARG A 331 -4.27 28.89 10.26
C ARG A 331 -4.48 30.20 9.51
#